data_65307297f825f4aaa5290392de3e35cf
#
_entry.id   65307297f825f4aaa5290392de3e35cf
#
_cell.length_a   1.000
_cell.length_b   1.000
_cell.length_c   1.000
_cell.angle_alpha   90.00
_cell.angle_beta   90.00
_cell.angle_gamma   90.00
#
_symmetry.space_group_name_H-M   'P 1'
#
loop_
_entity.id
_entity.type
_entity.pdbx_description
1 polymer ?
#
loop_
_entity_poly.entity_id
_entity_poly.type
_entity_poly.pdbx_seq_one_letter_code
_entity_poly.pdbx_strand_id
1 'polypeptide(L)'
;MADSNSGGKGGSGYGLGLSTRTQVTGYQFLARRTAMALTRWRVRMEIEPGRRQTLAVVASVSAALVICLGALLWSFINPSGQLNESPIIADRDSGALYVRVGDKLYPALNLASARLITGRPDNPHKVRSSQIAQQPHGPLVGIPGAPSEFAPTSPASSSWLVCDSVTSQSGAGAPASVTVTVIDGKPDLTGHHHVLNGSDAVVLRYENDTWVIRQGRRSRIDASNRAVLLPLGLTPENVNDARPMSRALFDSLPVGPELTVPKVPDAGKPAGFAGAPGPVGAVIVTPQISGPQQYSVVLADGVQTVTPVVAQILQNAGTPAGNAPVVVAPSSLAKMPVVNGLDLSAYPNGPLSVRDIRDNPATCWWWEKTGGEARARTEVISGPTIPVKASDTDKVVSLVKSDGSGREADRVFFGPEYANWIEATGNDPGSSTTESLWWLTSSGARFGVENSRDARAALGLTAQPSPAPWVALRLLAPGPTLSRADALVRHDTLPTDMSPAELVVPK
;
A
#
# COMPACT_ATOMS: atom_id res chain seq x y z
N MET A 1 59.64 10.95 -6.65
CA MET A 1 60.33 9.68 -6.87
C MET A 1 59.54 8.99 -7.92
N ALA A 2 59.99 9.19 -9.09
CA ALA A 2 60.83 8.34 -9.94
C ALA A 2 59.94 7.37 -10.69
N ASP A 3 59.70 7.62 -11.94
CA ASP A 3 60.49 7.17 -13.14
C ASP A 3 60.00 5.80 -13.57
N SER A 4 59.80 5.48 -14.75
CA SER A 4 60.27 5.81 -16.09
C SER A 4 59.63 4.81 -17.04
N ASN A 5 59.14 5.22 -18.17
CA ASN A 5 59.88 5.19 -19.43
C ASN A 5 59.83 3.87 -20.22
N SER A 6 59.55 4.08 -21.45
CA SER A 6 59.94 3.48 -22.73
C SER A 6 58.94 2.48 -23.30
N GLY A 7 58.61 2.59 -24.49
CA GLY A 7 59.21 2.90 -25.74
C GLY A 7 58.49 2.23 -26.86
N GLY A 8 58.14 2.92 -27.80
CA GLY A 8 58.19 3.02 -29.16
C GLY A 8 57.96 1.73 -29.98
N LYS A 9 57.13 1.89 -30.98
CA LYS A 9 57.40 1.57 -32.37
C LYS A 9 56.15 1.84 -33.18
N GLY A 10 56.12 2.78 -33.99
CA GLY A 10 55.94 3.05 -35.33
C GLY A 10 55.22 1.99 -36.12
N GLY A 11 54.00 2.31 -36.54
CA GLY A 11 53.26 1.59 -37.54
C GLY A 11 52.49 2.68 -38.32
N SER A 12 53.09 3.14 -39.45
CA SER A 12 52.45 3.96 -40.45
C SER A 12 51.28 3.19 -41.02
N GLY A 13 50.11 3.39 -40.47
CA GLY A 13 48.84 2.98 -41.05
C GLY A 13 48.30 4.17 -41.86
N TYR A 14 48.40 4.14 -43.17
CA TYR A 14 47.66 5.04 -44.07
C TYR A 14 46.17 4.84 -43.79
N GLY A 15 45.62 5.63 -42.90
CA GLY A 15 44.17 5.78 -42.76
C GLY A 15 43.59 6.24 -44.08
N LEU A 16 42.82 5.40 -44.71
CA LEU A 16 41.92 5.77 -45.81
C LEU A 16 40.99 6.86 -45.25
N GLY A 17 41.40 8.11 -45.42
CA GLY A 17 40.57 9.25 -45.08
C GLY A 17 39.29 9.19 -45.94
N LEU A 18 38.19 8.88 -45.29
CA LEU A 18 36.86 8.94 -45.88
C LEU A 18 36.63 10.37 -46.40
N SER A 19 36.80 10.56 -47.73
CA SER A 19 36.59 11.84 -48.35
C SER A 19 35.13 12.26 -48.18
N THR A 20 34.91 13.44 -47.67
CA THR A 20 33.55 13.99 -47.50
C THR A 20 32.91 14.21 -48.89
N ARG A 21 31.59 14.13 -48.96
CA ARG A 21 30.79 14.29 -50.18
C ARG A 21 31.15 15.61 -50.89
N THR A 22 31.53 16.65 -50.16
CA THR A 22 31.98 17.95 -50.62
C THR A 22 33.36 17.89 -51.30
N GLN A 23 34.30 17.07 -50.75
CA GLN A 23 35.62 16.86 -51.35
C GLN A 23 35.55 16.07 -52.64
N VAL A 24 34.66 15.04 -52.69
CA VAL A 24 34.45 14.25 -53.91
C VAL A 24 33.80 15.11 -55.01
N THR A 25 32.80 15.93 -54.68
CA THR A 25 32.18 16.85 -55.66
C THR A 25 33.14 17.95 -56.08
N GLY A 26 33.99 18.48 -55.19
CA GLY A 26 35.04 19.46 -55.51
C GLY A 26 36.11 18.86 -56.44
N TYR A 27 36.55 17.64 -56.18
CA TYR A 27 37.49 16.94 -57.03
C TYR A 27 36.91 16.64 -58.44
N GLN A 28 35.69 16.13 -58.49
CA GLN A 28 34.98 15.92 -59.77
C GLN A 28 34.75 17.20 -60.58
N PHE A 29 34.50 18.31 -59.89
CA PHE A 29 34.39 19.63 -60.50
C PHE A 29 35.73 20.10 -61.13
N LEU A 30 36.84 19.97 -60.37
CA LEU A 30 38.20 20.31 -60.87
C LEU A 30 38.59 19.39 -62.01
N ALA A 31 38.37 18.10 -61.93
CA ALA A 31 38.70 17.13 -62.98
C ALA A 31 37.91 17.40 -64.25
N ARG A 32 36.63 17.74 -64.20
CA ARG A 32 35.83 18.16 -65.37
C ARG A 32 36.27 19.48 -65.90
N ARG A 33 36.68 20.41 -65.08
CA ARG A 33 37.17 21.74 -65.51
C ARG A 33 38.52 21.64 -66.22
N THR A 34 39.44 20.81 -65.68
CA THR A 34 40.75 20.56 -66.36
C THR A 34 40.55 19.83 -67.68
N ALA A 35 39.67 18.84 -67.75
CA ALA A 35 39.34 18.11 -68.96
C ALA A 35 38.73 19.05 -70.03
N MET A 36 37.81 19.96 -69.66
CA MET A 36 37.23 20.93 -70.54
C MET A 36 38.23 22.05 -70.99
N ALA A 37 39.14 22.44 -70.08
CA ALA A 37 40.21 23.41 -70.45
C ALA A 37 41.18 22.85 -71.50
N LEU A 38 41.52 21.56 -71.36
CA LEU A 38 42.41 20.86 -72.29
C LEU A 38 41.77 20.58 -73.66
N THR A 39 40.44 20.36 -73.71
CA THR A 39 39.76 19.97 -74.95
C THR A 39 39.18 21.12 -75.70
N ARG A 40 38.82 22.24 -75.11
CA ARG A 40 38.09 23.35 -75.72
C ARG A 40 38.73 24.74 -75.60
N TRP A 41 39.90 24.91 -75.02
CA TRP A 41 40.62 26.19 -74.81
C TRP A 41 39.75 27.33 -74.26
N ARG A 42 38.52 27.05 -73.77
CA ARG A 42 37.59 28.04 -73.27
C ARG A 42 36.76 27.42 -72.13
N VAL A 43 36.95 27.89 -70.91
CA VAL A 43 36.21 27.42 -69.72
C VAL A 43 35.03 28.35 -69.48
N ARG A 44 33.80 27.91 -69.80
CA ARG A 44 32.57 28.64 -69.40
C ARG A 44 32.28 28.32 -67.92
N MET A 45 32.10 29.35 -67.11
CA MET A 45 31.72 29.29 -65.70
C MET A 45 30.19 29.08 -65.56
N GLU A 46 29.64 28.03 -66.12
CA GLU A 46 28.17 27.77 -66.08
C GLU A 46 27.68 26.98 -64.88
N ILE A 47 28.57 26.46 -64.00
CA ILE A 47 28.21 25.67 -62.85
C ILE A 47 28.98 26.20 -61.65
N GLU A 48 28.37 27.10 -60.90
CA GLU A 48 28.84 27.52 -59.62
C GLU A 48 28.38 26.43 -58.56
N PRO A 49 29.27 25.69 -57.89
CA PRO A 49 28.90 24.70 -56.88
C PRO A 49 28.22 25.33 -55.67
N GLY A 50 28.43 26.64 -55.41
CA GLY A 50 27.80 27.40 -54.34
C GLY A 50 26.32 27.70 -54.56
N ARG A 51 25.85 27.70 -55.82
CA ARG A 51 24.47 28.11 -56.15
C ARG A 51 23.41 27.15 -55.53
N ARG A 52 23.72 25.87 -55.40
CA ARG A 52 22.85 24.91 -54.73
C ARG A 52 22.82 25.09 -53.19
N GLN A 53 23.95 25.48 -52.61
CA GLN A 53 24.02 25.79 -51.18
C GLN A 53 23.31 27.10 -50.86
N THR A 54 23.50 28.12 -51.66
CA THR A 54 22.77 29.41 -51.53
C THR A 54 21.26 29.22 -51.72
N LEU A 55 20.83 28.43 -52.69
CA LEU A 55 19.42 28.09 -52.86
C LEU A 55 18.85 27.31 -51.69
N ALA A 56 19.59 26.36 -51.09
CA ALA A 56 19.18 25.62 -49.92
C ALA A 56 19.06 26.53 -48.68
N VAL A 57 20.01 27.46 -48.50
CA VAL A 57 19.95 28.44 -47.40
C VAL A 57 18.78 29.40 -47.58
N VAL A 58 18.57 29.93 -48.78
CA VAL A 58 17.43 30.81 -49.06
C VAL A 58 16.10 30.09 -48.87
N ALA A 59 16.00 28.83 -49.30
CA ALA A 59 14.80 28.03 -49.12
C ALA A 59 14.52 27.74 -47.65
N SER A 60 15.56 27.42 -46.85
CA SER A 60 15.39 27.17 -45.40
C SER A 60 15.02 28.44 -44.63
N VAL A 61 15.61 29.59 -44.97
CA VAL A 61 15.26 30.89 -44.37
C VAL A 61 13.82 31.26 -44.73
N SER A 62 13.43 31.08 -46.01
CA SER A 62 12.07 31.36 -46.46
C SER A 62 11.04 30.45 -45.77
N ALA A 63 11.35 29.14 -45.60
CA ALA A 63 10.50 28.20 -44.88
C ALA A 63 10.39 28.59 -43.41
N ALA A 64 11.49 28.94 -42.76
CA ALA A 64 11.49 29.43 -41.39
C ALA A 64 10.63 30.69 -41.22
N LEU A 65 10.73 31.62 -42.14
CA LEU A 65 9.97 32.88 -42.15
C LEU A 65 8.46 32.64 -42.33
N VAL A 66 8.08 31.69 -43.20
CA VAL A 66 6.68 31.28 -43.39
C VAL A 66 6.14 30.60 -42.14
N ILE A 67 6.94 29.75 -41.51
CA ILE A 67 6.55 29.09 -40.24
C ILE A 67 6.37 30.12 -39.11
N CYS A 68 7.31 31.08 -38.98
CA CYS A 68 7.21 32.16 -38.00
C CYS A 68 6.00 33.09 -38.28
N LEU A 69 5.74 33.44 -39.53
CA LEU A 69 4.55 34.22 -39.87
C LEU A 69 3.27 33.46 -39.65
N GLY A 70 3.25 32.15 -39.97
CA GLY A 70 2.12 31.26 -39.64
C GLY A 70 1.86 31.15 -38.15
N ALA A 71 2.91 31.00 -37.34
CA ALA A 71 2.82 30.98 -35.89
C ALA A 71 2.36 32.33 -35.31
N LEU A 72 2.82 33.44 -35.87
CA LEU A 72 2.34 34.77 -35.47
C LEU A 72 0.86 34.97 -35.81
N LEU A 73 0.45 34.63 -37.05
CA LEU A 73 -0.96 34.68 -37.45
C LEU A 73 -1.83 33.78 -36.58
N TRP A 74 -1.36 32.55 -36.29
CA TRP A 74 -2.04 31.65 -35.38
C TRP A 74 -2.19 32.23 -33.98
N SER A 75 -1.14 32.91 -33.46
CA SER A 75 -1.16 33.61 -32.18
C SER A 75 -2.13 34.79 -32.14
N PHE A 76 -2.39 35.45 -33.26
CA PHE A 76 -3.39 36.50 -33.39
C PHE A 76 -4.82 35.96 -33.49
N ILE A 77 -5.02 34.85 -34.20
CA ILE A 77 -6.33 34.21 -34.36
C ILE A 77 -6.77 33.48 -33.08
N ASN A 78 -5.80 32.91 -32.35
CA ASN A 78 -6.05 32.11 -31.14
C ASN A 78 -5.14 32.58 -29.99
N PRO A 79 -5.31 33.81 -29.48
CA PRO A 79 -4.47 34.34 -28.43
C PRO A 79 -4.64 33.51 -27.13
N SER A 80 -3.57 32.84 -26.72
CA SER A 80 -3.53 32.07 -25.49
C SER A 80 -3.86 32.95 -24.28
N GLY A 81 -4.79 32.47 -23.42
CA GLY A 81 -5.17 33.17 -22.20
C GLY A 81 -6.35 34.12 -22.34
N GLN A 82 -7.15 34.01 -23.40
CA GLN A 82 -8.46 34.67 -23.50
C GLN A 82 -9.52 33.92 -22.67
N LEU A 83 -10.45 34.70 -22.12
CA LEU A 83 -11.61 34.16 -21.45
C LEU A 83 -12.55 33.56 -22.50
N ASN A 84 -12.65 32.24 -22.53
CA ASN A 84 -13.61 31.49 -23.31
C ASN A 84 -14.79 31.01 -22.41
N GLU A 85 -15.69 30.20 -22.95
CA GLU A 85 -16.82 29.64 -22.19
C GLU A 85 -16.45 28.50 -21.23
N SER A 86 -15.17 28.32 -20.90
CA SER A 86 -14.73 27.28 -19.98
C SER A 86 -15.37 27.47 -18.60
N PRO A 87 -15.95 26.42 -18.03
CA PRO A 87 -16.63 26.52 -16.73
C PRO A 87 -15.68 26.65 -15.55
N ILE A 88 -14.43 26.13 -15.70
CA ILE A 88 -13.38 26.23 -14.67
C ILE A 88 -12.20 27.02 -15.26
N ILE A 89 -11.81 28.06 -14.55
CA ILE A 89 -10.78 29.02 -14.98
C ILE A 89 -9.67 29.04 -13.92
N ALA A 90 -8.43 29.02 -14.36
CA ALA A 90 -7.27 29.30 -13.53
C ALA A 90 -6.63 30.61 -13.95
N ASP A 91 -6.43 31.48 -13.01
CA ASP A 91 -5.65 32.69 -13.21
C ASP A 91 -4.20 32.33 -13.48
N ARG A 92 -3.68 32.80 -14.60
CA ARG A 92 -2.32 32.48 -15.06
C ARG A 92 -1.25 33.08 -14.15
N ASP A 93 -1.52 34.24 -13.54
CA ASP A 93 -0.54 35.02 -12.81
C ASP A 93 -0.55 34.65 -11.31
N SER A 94 -1.75 34.44 -10.72
CA SER A 94 -1.91 34.11 -9.30
C SER A 94 -2.11 32.61 -9.02
N GLY A 95 -2.51 31.83 -10.04
CA GLY A 95 -2.90 30.42 -9.86
C GLY A 95 -4.28 30.21 -9.21
N ALA A 96 -5.00 31.29 -8.89
CA ALA A 96 -6.31 31.21 -8.29
C ALA A 96 -7.33 30.54 -9.20
N LEU A 97 -8.19 29.69 -8.63
CA LEU A 97 -9.24 28.98 -9.35
C LEU A 97 -10.55 29.77 -9.29
N TYR A 98 -11.28 29.78 -10.38
CA TYR A 98 -12.59 30.37 -10.51
C TYR A 98 -13.55 29.41 -11.20
N VAL A 99 -14.80 29.42 -10.77
CA VAL A 99 -15.89 28.73 -11.46
C VAL A 99 -16.87 29.74 -12.02
N ARG A 100 -17.32 29.49 -13.24
CA ARG A 100 -18.37 30.30 -13.87
C ARG A 100 -19.73 29.74 -13.51
N VAL A 101 -20.56 30.54 -12.88
CA VAL A 101 -21.94 30.22 -12.56
C VAL A 101 -22.83 31.37 -13.04
N GLY A 102 -23.61 31.15 -14.10
CA GLY A 102 -24.30 32.22 -14.81
C GLY A 102 -23.30 33.24 -15.40
N ASP A 103 -23.55 34.52 -15.14
CA ASP A 103 -22.74 35.64 -15.64
C ASP A 103 -21.61 36.05 -14.67
N LYS A 104 -21.36 35.30 -13.59
CA LYS A 104 -20.38 35.65 -12.55
C LYS A 104 -19.30 34.61 -12.41
N LEU A 105 -18.10 35.08 -12.06
CA LEU A 105 -16.97 34.25 -11.65
C LEU A 105 -16.92 34.18 -10.10
N TYR A 106 -16.88 32.98 -9.58
CA TYR A 106 -16.74 32.71 -8.16
C TYR A 106 -15.35 32.15 -7.89
N PRO A 107 -14.55 32.75 -7.02
CA PRO A 107 -13.31 32.13 -6.56
C PRO A 107 -13.62 30.77 -5.94
N ALA A 108 -12.91 29.71 -6.35
CA ALA A 108 -13.09 28.36 -5.86
C ALA A 108 -11.89 27.94 -5.03
N LEU A 109 -12.13 27.32 -3.87
CA LEU A 109 -11.08 26.90 -2.94
C LEU A 109 -10.13 25.85 -3.52
N ASN A 110 -10.64 24.93 -4.34
CA ASN A 110 -9.90 23.81 -4.88
C ASN A 110 -10.58 23.22 -6.12
N LEU A 111 -9.88 22.34 -6.81
CA LEU A 111 -10.39 21.73 -8.02
C LEU A 111 -11.56 20.77 -7.75
N ALA A 112 -11.58 20.08 -6.60
CA ALA A 112 -12.73 19.25 -6.22
C ALA A 112 -14.03 20.06 -6.24
N SER A 113 -14.01 21.19 -5.54
CA SER A 113 -15.17 22.10 -5.47
C SER A 113 -15.54 22.63 -6.84
N ALA A 114 -14.57 23.07 -7.62
CA ALA A 114 -14.82 23.59 -8.96
C ALA A 114 -15.52 22.56 -9.87
N ARG A 115 -15.07 21.30 -9.86
CA ARG A 115 -15.65 20.20 -10.62
C ARG A 115 -17.05 19.82 -10.13
N LEU A 116 -17.25 19.74 -8.81
CA LEU A 116 -18.55 19.44 -8.21
C LEU A 116 -19.60 20.52 -8.51
N ILE A 117 -19.22 21.81 -8.49
CA ILE A 117 -20.09 22.94 -8.83
C ILE A 117 -20.50 22.86 -10.29
N THR A 118 -19.56 22.67 -11.19
CA THR A 118 -19.78 22.65 -12.64
C THR A 118 -20.42 21.34 -13.15
N GLY A 119 -20.31 20.26 -12.36
CA GLY A 119 -20.77 18.93 -12.73
C GLY A 119 -19.91 18.27 -13.82
N ARG A 120 -18.66 18.74 -14.06
CA ARG A 120 -17.78 18.27 -15.13
C ARG A 120 -16.37 18.02 -14.61
N PRO A 121 -15.67 16.97 -15.09
CA PRO A 121 -14.30 16.66 -14.71
C PRO A 121 -13.27 17.49 -15.47
N ASP A 122 -13.64 18.71 -15.88
CA ASP A 122 -12.81 19.56 -16.71
C ASP A 122 -11.55 20.02 -15.96
N ASN A 123 -10.47 20.22 -16.74
CA ASN A 123 -9.27 20.87 -16.24
C ASN A 123 -9.41 22.39 -16.35
N PRO A 124 -8.79 23.14 -15.43
CA PRO A 124 -8.87 24.59 -15.46
C PRO A 124 -8.25 25.18 -16.72
N HIS A 125 -8.98 26.08 -17.37
CA HIS A 125 -8.45 26.86 -18.48
C HIS A 125 -7.68 28.09 -17.97
N LYS A 126 -6.43 28.26 -18.41
CA LYS A 126 -5.57 29.35 -17.95
C LYS A 126 -5.92 30.67 -18.66
N VAL A 127 -6.32 31.67 -17.90
CA VAL A 127 -6.74 33.00 -18.35
C VAL A 127 -5.86 34.07 -17.70
N ARG A 128 -5.67 35.21 -18.38
CA ARG A 128 -4.91 36.34 -17.83
C ARG A 128 -5.73 37.06 -16.75
N SER A 129 -5.07 37.47 -15.67
CA SER A 129 -5.71 38.19 -14.56
C SER A 129 -6.51 39.43 -15.01
N SER A 130 -6.02 40.17 -16.02
CA SER A 130 -6.71 41.34 -16.57
C SER A 130 -8.07 41.03 -17.19
N GLN A 131 -8.28 39.83 -17.72
CA GLN A 131 -9.58 39.44 -18.26
C GLN A 131 -10.53 38.94 -17.18
N ILE A 132 -9.98 38.28 -16.15
CA ILE A 132 -10.73 37.85 -14.99
C ILE A 132 -11.26 39.07 -14.23
N ALA A 133 -10.43 40.09 -14.02
CA ALA A 133 -10.79 41.34 -13.31
C ALA A 133 -11.92 42.14 -13.98
N GLN A 134 -12.17 41.94 -15.27
CA GLN A 134 -13.26 42.60 -16.01
C GLN A 134 -14.62 41.90 -15.82
N GLN A 135 -14.65 40.73 -15.21
CA GLN A 135 -15.90 39.98 -15.00
C GLN A 135 -16.53 40.29 -13.64
N PRO A 136 -17.85 40.20 -13.51
CA PRO A 136 -18.50 40.25 -12.20
C PRO A 136 -18.04 39.08 -11.33
N HIS A 137 -17.73 39.37 -10.05
CA HIS A 137 -17.29 38.36 -9.10
C HIS A 137 -18.36 38.06 -8.06
N GLY A 138 -18.41 36.83 -7.58
CA GLY A 138 -19.14 36.37 -6.41
C GLY A 138 -18.23 36.13 -5.22
N PRO A 139 -18.79 35.74 -4.06
CA PRO A 139 -18.04 35.34 -2.89
C PRO A 139 -17.27 34.04 -3.15
N LEU A 140 -16.28 33.76 -2.28
CA LEU A 140 -15.51 32.50 -2.27
C LEU A 140 -16.45 31.30 -2.08
N VAL A 141 -16.23 30.22 -2.85
CA VAL A 141 -17.04 28.99 -2.77
C VAL A 141 -16.17 27.76 -2.66
N GLY A 142 -16.72 26.72 -2.07
CA GLY A 142 -16.08 25.40 -2.08
C GLY A 142 -15.93 24.75 -0.72
N ILE A 143 -15.33 23.59 -0.70
CA ILE A 143 -15.12 22.75 0.47
C ILE A 143 -13.72 23.04 1.03
N PRO A 144 -13.59 23.63 2.23
CA PRO A 144 -12.29 23.87 2.85
C PRO A 144 -11.51 22.55 3.03
N GLY A 145 -10.24 22.54 2.66
CA GLY A 145 -9.37 21.36 2.80
C GLY A 145 -9.59 20.23 1.78
N ALA A 146 -10.52 20.38 0.83
CA ALA A 146 -10.70 19.38 -0.22
C ALA A 146 -9.51 19.36 -1.21
N PRO A 147 -9.24 18.21 -1.88
CA PRO A 147 -8.08 18.06 -2.74
C PRO A 147 -8.17 18.90 -4.02
N SER A 148 -7.01 19.31 -4.53
CA SER A 148 -6.87 19.99 -5.82
C SER A 148 -6.36 19.09 -6.94
N GLU A 149 -6.08 17.83 -6.65
CA GLU A 149 -5.57 16.86 -7.62
C GLU A 149 -6.47 15.63 -7.67
N PHE A 150 -6.83 15.23 -8.89
CA PHE A 150 -7.61 14.04 -9.18
C PHE A 150 -7.00 13.29 -10.37
N ALA A 151 -6.18 12.31 -10.05
CA ALA A 151 -5.64 11.35 -10.99
C ALA A 151 -5.97 9.93 -10.47
N PRO A 152 -7.14 9.37 -10.79
CA PRO A 152 -7.57 8.11 -10.22
C PRO A 152 -6.66 6.97 -10.65
N THR A 153 -6.20 6.20 -9.66
CA THR A 153 -5.45 4.96 -9.82
C THR A 153 -6.27 3.80 -9.28
N SER A 154 -6.35 2.73 -10.05
CA SER A 154 -7.09 1.52 -9.68
C SER A 154 -6.25 0.30 -10.08
N PRO A 155 -5.32 -0.12 -9.23
CA PRO A 155 -4.47 -1.27 -9.50
C PRO A 155 -5.27 -2.57 -9.55
N ALA A 156 -4.72 -3.59 -10.21
CA ALA A 156 -5.35 -4.91 -10.34
C ALA A 156 -5.50 -5.65 -9.00
N SER A 157 -4.68 -5.32 -8.02
CA SER A 157 -4.75 -5.84 -6.65
C SER A 157 -4.66 -4.69 -5.66
N SER A 158 -5.48 -4.74 -4.62
CA SER A 158 -5.43 -3.81 -3.50
C SER A 158 -4.74 -4.50 -2.32
N SER A 159 -3.75 -3.86 -1.72
CA SER A 159 -2.91 -4.43 -0.66
C SER A 159 -2.70 -3.41 0.45
N TRP A 160 -3.14 -3.77 1.66
CA TRP A 160 -3.14 -2.88 2.82
C TRP A 160 -2.45 -3.52 4.01
N LEU A 161 -1.63 -2.72 4.72
CA LEU A 161 -1.04 -3.16 5.97
C LEU A 161 -1.35 -2.17 7.09
N VAL A 162 -1.55 -2.71 8.29
CA VAL A 162 -1.56 -1.97 9.55
C VAL A 162 -0.43 -2.52 10.40
N CYS A 163 0.57 -1.70 10.63
CA CYS A 163 1.83 -2.09 11.28
C CYS A 163 2.01 -1.38 12.61
N ASP A 164 2.36 -2.15 13.64
CA ASP A 164 2.93 -1.63 14.88
C ASP A 164 4.45 -1.77 14.83
N SER A 165 5.15 -0.70 15.15
CA SER A 165 6.60 -0.73 15.39
C SER A 165 6.86 -0.30 16.83
N VAL A 166 7.49 -1.17 17.60
CA VAL A 166 7.77 -0.92 19.03
C VAL A 166 9.19 -0.43 19.18
N THR A 167 9.34 0.80 19.67
CA THR A 167 10.65 1.36 20.05
C THR A 167 10.84 1.27 21.54
N SER A 168 11.92 0.60 21.96
CA SER A 168 12.39 0.65 23.35
C SER A 168 13.10 2.00 23.53
N GLN A 169 12.54 2.88 24.34
CA GLN A 169 13.27 4.11 24.70
C GLN A 169 14.48 3.75 25.56
N SER A 170 15.61 4.36 25.25
CA SER A 170 16.86 4.18 26.00
C SER A 170 16.75 4.83 27.38
N GLY A 171 16.30 4.07 28.40
CA GLY A 171 16.19 4.50 29.79
C GLY A 171 15.51 3.42 30.61
N ALA A 172 16.13 3.02 31.74
CA ALA A 172 15.55 2.03 32.63
C ALA A 172 14.17 2.51 33.14
N GLY A 173 13.09 1.86 32.70
CA GLY A 173 11.72 2.14 33.14
C GLY A 173 10.87 3.03 32.19
N ALA A 174 11.38 3.48 31.07
CA ALA A 174 10.53 4.17 30.08
C ALA A 174 9.56 3.17 29.40
N PRO A 175 8.26 3.49 29.31
CA PRO A 175 7.31 2.62 28.63
C PRO A 175 7.66 2.52 27.14
N ALA A 176 7.55 1.33 26.58
CA ALA A 176 7.72 1.10 25.16
C ALA A 176 6.66 1.92 24.39
N SER A 177 7.10 2.71 23.42
CA SER A 177 6.18 3.42 22.53
C SER A 177 5.85 2.57 21.30
N VAL A 178 4.59 2.58 20.90
CA VAL A 178 4.12 1.91 19.70
C VAL A 178 3.83 2.97 18.64
N THR A 179 4.44 2.82 17.48
CA THR A 179 4.17 3.67 16.31
C THR A 179 3.32 2.89 15.32
N VAL A 180 2.17 3.44 14.98
CA VAL A 180 1.24 2.85 14.02
C VAL A 180 1.53 3.38 12.62
N THR A 181 1.78 2.48 11.68
CA THR A 181 1.97 2.84 10.27
C THR A 181 0.94 2.13 9.39
N VAL A 182 0.24 2.89 8.56
CA VAL A 182 -0.63 2.34 7.51
C VAL A 182 0.10 2.37 6.19
N ILE A 183 0.06 1.25 5.48
CA ILE A 183 0.71 1.09 4.18
C ILE A 183 -0.33 0.67 3.15
N ASP A 184 -0.43 1.40 2.03
CA ASP A 184 -1.11 0.96 0.82
C ASP A 184 -0.06 0.56 -0.22
N GLY A 185 0.01 -0.73 -0.52
CA GLY A 185 0.99 -1.32 -1.41
C GLY A 185 1.44 -2.70 -0.94
N LYS A 186 2.12 -3.42 -1.83
CA LYS A 186 2.64 -4.75 -1.51
C LYS A 186 3.81 -4.66 -0.53
N PRO A 187 3.84 -5.53 0.50
CA PRO A 187 4.96 -5.57 1.42
C PRO A 187 6.25 -6.00 0.74
N ASP A 188 7.36 -5.40 1.14
CA ASP A 188 8.68 -5.90 0.81
C ASP A 188 9.04 -7.04 1.77
N LEU A 189 9.01 -8.27 1.26
CA LEU A 189 9.36 -9.48 2.00
C LEU A 189 10.83 -9.87 1.81
N THR A 190 11.63 -9.00 1.19
CA THR A 190 13.07 -9.20 1.11
C THR A 190 13.73 -8.93 2.47
N GLY A 191 14.85 -9.57 2.74
CA GLY A 191 15.54 -9.42 4.01
C GLY A 191 14.98 -10.31 5.11
N HIS A 192 14.73 -9.73 6.31
CA HIS A 192 14.34 -10.47 7.51
C HIS A 192 12.85 -10.35 7.86
N HIS A 193 12.01 -10.00 6.89
CA HIS A 193 10.56 -9.99 7.09
C HIS A 193 9.97 -11.38 6.85
N HIS A 194 9.18 -11.85 7.79
CA HIS A 194 8.59 -13.19 7.76
C HIS A 194 7.06 -13.11 7.82
N VAL A 195 6.40 -13.77 6.88
CA VAL A 195 4.97 -14.07 7.01
C VAL A 195 4.82 -15.19 8.03
N LEU A 196 3.98 -14.98 9.04
CA LEU A 196 3.72 -15.99 10.09
C LEU A 196 2.92 -17.16 9.54
N ASN A 197 3.60 -18.23 9.19
CA ASN A 197 3.03 -19.44 8.62
C ASN A 197 3.23 -20.66 9.54
N GLY A 198 2.38 -21.66 9.40
CA GLY A 198 2.51 -22.92 10.11
C GLY A 198 2.49 -22.75 11.63
N SER A 199 3.63 -22.99 12.28
CA SER A 199 3.81 -22.85 13.72
C SER A 199 4.29 -21.47 14.17
N ASP A 200 4.59 -20.55 13.25
CA ASP A 200 5.08 -19.21 13.62
C ASP A 200 4.00 -18.42 14.37
N ALA A 201 4.43 -17.74 15.43
CA ALA A 201 3.57 -16.90 16.23
C ALA A 201 4.33 -15.69 16.81
N VAL A 202 3.58 -14.65 17.18
CA VAL A 202 4.04 -13.52 17.98
C VAL A 202 3.13 -13.40 19.19
N VAL A 203 3.73 -13.10 20.36
CA VAL A 203 2.98 -12.87 21.61
C VAL A 203 2.99 -11.38 21.91
N LEU A 204 1.80 -10.80 21.97
CA LEU A 204 1.60 -9.37 22.20
C LEU A 204 0.64 -9.14 23.37
N ARG A 205 0.68 -7.94 23.94
CA ARG A 205 -0.19 -7.51 25.03
C ARG A 205 -1.09 -6.37 24.56
N TYR A 206 -2.39 -6.53 24.82
CA TYR A 206 -3.34 -5.44 24.63
C TYR A 206 -4.12 -5.25 25.92
N GLU A 207 -4.05 -4.05 26.46
CA GLU A 207 -4.54 -3.75 27.83
C GLU A 207 -3.93 -4.70 28.85
N ASN A 208 -4.75 -5.50 29.54
CA ASN A 208 -4.31 -6.47 30.55
C ASN A 208 -4.21 -7.91 30.04
N ASP A 209 -4.60 -8.14 28.78
CA ASP A 209 -4.67 -9.46 28.18
C ASP A 209 -3.45 -9.78 27.33
N THR A 210 -3.04 -11.05 27.35
CA THR A 210 -2.00 -11.59 26.47
C THR A 210 -2.65 -12.30 25.29
N TRP A 211 -2.10 -12.04 24.11
CA TRP A 211 -2.61 -12.50 22.83
C TRP A 211 -1.54 -13.22 22.03
N VAL A 212 -1.89 -14.37 21.50
CA VAL A 212 -1.08 -15.11 20.53
C VAL A 212 -1.59 -14.75 19.13
N ILE A 213 -0.70 -14.20 18.32
CA ILE A 213 -0.99 -13.83 16.94
C ILE A 213 -0.39 -14.90 16.03
N ARG A 214 -1.23 -15.57 15.24
CA ARG A 214 -0.83 -16.60 14.28
C ARG A 214 -1.85 -16.73 13.15
N GLN A 215 -1.41 -17.10 11.95
CA GLN A 215 -2.29 -17.37 10.81
C GLN A 215 -3.34 -16.27 10.58
N GLY A 216 -2.92 -15.00 10.70
CA GLY A 216 -3.78 -13.85 10.46
C GLY A 216 -4.82 -13.54 11.54
N ARG A 217 -4.78 -14.21 12.71
CA ARG A 217 -5.76 -14.07 13.80
C ARG A 217 -5.10 -13.84 15.14
N ARG A 218 -5.83 -13.22 16.06
CA ARG A 218 -5.45 -13.10 17.48
C ARG A 218 -6.26 -14.05 18.33
N SER A 219 -5.61 -14.80 19.21
CA SER A 219 -6.24 -15.69 20.20
C SER A 219 -5.82 -15.29 21.60
N ARG A 220 -6.78 -15.07 22.47
CA ARG A 220 -6.51 -14.76 23.89
C ARG A 220 -5.91 -15.97 24.57
N ILE A 221 -4.99 -15.71 25.51
CA ILE A 221 -4.37 -16.74 26.32
C ILE A 221 -4.25 -16.26 27.78
N ASP A 222 -4.49 -17.16 28.72
CA ASP A 222 -4.22 -16.90 30.14
C ASP A 222 -2.72 -17.09 30.42
N ALA A 223 -2.03 -15.97 30.66
CA ALA A 223 -0.61 -15.92 30.96
C ALA A 223 -0.19 -16.71 32.22
N SER A 224 -1.13 -17.01 33.10
CA SER A 224 -0.89 -17.79 34.34
C SER A 224 -1.09 -19.30 34.15
N ASN A 225 -1.78 -19.72 33.09
CA ASN A 225 -2.16 -21.11 32.86
C ASN A 225 -1.04 -21.94 32.21
N ARG A 226 -0.12 -22.45 33.04
CA ARG A 226 1.02 -23.23 32.54
C ARG A 226 0.61 -24.55 31.88
N ALA A 227 -0.59 -25.08 32.19
CA ALA A 227 -1.08 -26.29 31.55
C ALA A 227 -1.34 -26.10 30.05
N VAL A 228 -1.64 -24.86 29.62
CA VAL A 228 -1.85 -24.48 28.23
C VAL A 228 -0.56 -23.92 27.61
N LEU A 229 0.17 -23.07 28.35
CA LEU A 229 1.36 -22.40 27.85
C LEU A 229 2.45 -23.37 27.40
N LEU A 230 2.80 -24.34 28.27
CA LEU A 230 3.92 -25.27 28.01
C LEU A 230 3.73 -26.13 26.76
N PRO A 231 2.56 -26.77 26.54
CA PRO A 231 2.32 -27.55 25.33
C PRO A 231 2.31 -26.69 24.05
N LEU A 232 1.90 -25.42 24.15
CA LEU A 232 1.98 -24.48 23.07
C LEU A 232 3.42 -24.01 22.77
N GLY A 233 4.42 -24.39 23.55
CA GLY A 233 5.80 -23.93 23.39
C GLY A 233 6.02 -22.51 23.91
N LEU A 234 5.09 -21.96 24.70
CA LEU A 234 5.19 -20.62 25.26
C LEU A 234 5.96 -20.67 26.60
N THR A 235 7.09 -19.95 26.61
CA THR A 235 7.88 -19.82 27.84
C THR A 235 7.41 -18.63 28.68
N PRO A 236 7.72 -18.60 30.00
CA PRO A 236 7.47 -17.41 30.81
C PRO A 236 8.10 -16.13 30.23
N GLU A 237 9.24 -16.24 29.57
CA GLU A 237 9.90 -15.11 28.88
C GLU A 237 9.03 -14.55 27.75
N ASN A 238 8.52 -15.41 26.86
CA ASN A 238 7.67 -14.98 25.77
C ASN A 238 6.44 -14.20 26.28
N VAL A 239 5.89 -14.60 27.41
CA VAL A 239 4.72 -13.95 28.01
C VAL A 239 5.09 -12.65 28.74
N ASN A 240 6.19 -12.67 29.50
CA ASN A 240 6.64 -11.50 30.26
C ASN A 240 7.18 -10.39 29.34
N ASP A 241 7.89 -10.77 28.29
CA ASP A 241 8.45 -9.85 27.28
C ASP A 241 7.43 -9.43 26.23
N ALA A 242 6.19 -9.92 26.31
CA ALA A 242 5.11 -9.55 25.38
C ALA A 242 4.94 -8.04 25.33
N ARG A 243 5.17 -7.46 24.14
CA ARG A 243 5.14 -6.02 23.94
C ARG A 243 3.72 -5.49 23.73
N PRO A 244 3.50 -4.19 24.02
CA PRO A 244 2.20 -3.59 23.77
C PRO A 244 1.84 -3.64 22.30
N MET A 245 0.58 -3.88 22.03
CA MET A 245 -0.06 -3.79 20.71
C MET A 245 -0.97 -2.57 20.69
N SER A 246 -0.95 -1.81 19.61
CA SER A 246 -1.86 -0.67 19.42
C SER A 246 -3.31 -1.15 19.26
N ARG A 247 -4.25 -0.24 19.52
CA ARG A 247 -5.66 -0.49 19.21
C ARG A 247 -5.87 -0.68 17.69
N ALA A 248 -5.09 0.00 16.86
CA ALA A 248 -5.18 -0.11 15.41
C ALA A 248 -4.88 -1.53 14.93
N LEU A 249 -3.76 -2.12 15.38
CA LEU A 249 -3.41 -3.50 15.04
C LEU A 249 -4.38 -4.50 15.69
N PHE A 250 -4.76 -4.28 16.95
CA PHE A 250 -5.73 -5.12 17.65
C PHE A 250 -7.05 -5.22 16.89
N ASP A 251 -7.64 -4.11 16.48
CA ASP A 251 -8.91 -4.08 15.75
C ASP A 251 -8.78 -4.66 14.33
N SER A 252 -7.60 -4.63 13.73
CA SER A 252 -7.34 -5.18 12.40
C SER A 252 -7.28 -6.71 12.39
N LEU A 253 -6.81 -7.31 13.48
CA LEU A 253 -6.67 -8.77 13.59
C LEU A 253 -8.02 -9.42 13.90
N PRO A 254 -8.54 -10.31 13.05
CA PRO A 254 -9.73 -11.10 13.38
C PRO A 254 -9.56 -11.90 14.68
N VAL A 255 -10.64 -12.02 15.45
CA VAL A 255 -10.65 -12.81 16.66
C VAL A 255 -10.63 -14.30 16.32
N GLY A 256 -9.69 -15.03 16.88
CA GLY A 256 -9.69 -16.49 16.95
C GLY A 256 -10.27 -16.98 18.27
N PRO A 257 -10.59 -18.26 18.37
CA PRO A 257 -11.00 -18.87 19.63
C PRO A 257 -9.92 -18.69 20.70
N GLU A 258 -10.34 -18.57 21.94
CA GLU A 258 -9.43 -18.51 23.09
C GLU A 258 -8.68 -19.83 23.25
N LEU A 259 -7.38 -19.74 23.53
CA LEU A 259 -6.53 -20.92 23.78
C LEU A 259 -6.58 -21.27 25.27
N THR A 260 -7.53 -22.13 25.64
CA THR A 260 -7.78 -22.60 26.98
C THR A 260 -7.66 -24.11 27.04
N VAL A 261 -7.89 -24.71 28.19
CA VAL A 261 -8.05 -26.16 28.28
C VAL A 261 -9.35 -26.56 27.58
N PRO A 262 -9.31 -27.47 26.58
CA PRO A 262 -10.52 -27.91 25.89
C PRO A 262 -11.52 -28.52 26.89
N LYS A 263 -12.75 -28.02 26.87
CA LYS A 263 -13.81 -28.55 27.73
C LYS A 263 -14.33 -29.85 27.13
N VAL A 264 -14.06 -30.97 27.80
CA VAL A 264 -14.60 -32.27 27.42
C VAL A 264 -15.92 -32.47 28.17
N PRO A 265 -17.08 -32.51 27.48
CA PRO A 265 -18.36 -32.79 28.15
C PRO A 265 -18.34 -34.14 28.86
N ASP A 266 -18.95 -34.20 30.04
CA ASP A 266 -19.04 -35.39 30.84
C ASP A 266 -17.69 -36.03 31.26
N ALA A 267 -16.61 -35.26 31.32
CA ALA A 267 -15.29 -35.74 31.73
C ALA A 267 -15.33 -36.47 33.08
N GLY A 268 -14.65 -37.62 33.13
CA GLY A 268 -14.62 -38.50 34.29
C GLY A 268 -15.76 -39.54 34.39
N LYS A 269 -16.84 -39.39 33.58
CA LYS A 269 -17.91 -40.40 33.53
C LYS A 269 -17.46 -41.60 32.69
N PRO A 270 -18.06 -42.81 32.94
CA PRO A 270 -17.85 -43.94 32.06
C PRO A 270 -18.27 -43.64 30.61
N ALA A 271 -17.47 -44.02 29.63
CA ALA A 271 -17.84 -43.90 28.22
C ALA A 271 -18.93 -44.90 27.83
N GLY A 272 -19.84 -44.49 26.93
CA GLY A 272 -21.01 -45.28 26.54
C GLY A 272 -20.78 -46.32 25.43
N PHE A 273 -19.55 -46.55 24.99
CA PHE A 273 -19.22 -47.47 23.90
C PHE A 273 -18.37 -48.67 24.39
N ALA A 274 -18.53 -49.82 23.72
CA ALA A 274 -17.82 -51.04 24.09
C ALA A 274 -16.31 -50.93 23.80
N GLY A 275 -15.49 -51.40 24.71
CA GLY A 275 -14.04 -51.39 24.60
C GLY A 275 -13.38 -50.04 24.85
N ALA A 276 -14.09 -49.10 25.49
CA ALA A 276 -13.53 -47.82 25.89
C ALA A 276 -12.32 -48.03 26.82
N PRO A 277 -11.15 -47.44 26.52
CA PRO A 277 -9.91 -47.68 27.24
C PRO A 277 -9.81 -46.91 28.57
N GLY A 278 -10.79 -46.07 28.84
CA GLY A 278 -10.85 -45.24 30.05
C GLY A 278 -12.13 -44.40 30.12
N PRO A 279 -12.29 -43.60 31.17
CA PRO A 279 -13.41 -42.68 31.26
C PRO A 279 -13.35 -41.56 30.21
N VAL A 280 -14.47 -40.84 30.02
CA VAL A 280 -14.55 -39.67 29.17
C VAL A 280 -13.48 -38.64 29.58
N GLY A 281 -12.72 -38.11 28.59
CA GLY A 281 -11.60 -37.22 28.81
C GLY A 281 -10.24 -37.92 28.96
N ALA A 282 -10.19 -39.25 29.01
CA ALA A 282 -8.92 -39.98 29.01
C ALA A 282 -8.17 -39.77 27.69
N VAL A 283 -6.88 -39.47 27.77
CA VAL A 283 -6.01 -39.34 26.62
C VAL A 283 -5.43 -40.69 26.25
N ILE A 284 -5.56 -41.08 25.02
CA ILE A 284 -5.03 -42.31 24.44
C ILE A 284 -3.78 -41.97 23.60
N VAL A 285 -2.75 -42.81 23.74
CA VAL A 285 -1.61 -42.83 22.83
C VAL A 285 -1.54 -44.17 22.08
N THR A 286 -1.46 -44.09 20.77
CA THR A 286 -1.35 -45.27 19.92
C THR A 286 -0.01 -45.24 19.21
N PRO A 287 0.90 -46.20 19.50
CA PRO A 287 2.17 -46.35 18.86
C PRO A 287 1.97 -46.60 17.35
N GLN A 288 2.70 -45.89 16.47
CA GLN A 288 2.71 -46.16 15.05
C GLN A 288 3.97 -46.93 14.68
N ILE A 289 3.90 -47.79 13.69
CA ILE A 289 5.06 -48.55 13.17
C ILE A 289 6.05 -47.58 12.50
N SER A 290 5.55 -46.56 11.83
CA SER A 290 6.34 -45.51 11.22
C SER A 290 5.66 -44.16 11.45
N GLY A 291 6.47 -43.15 11.81
CA GLY A 291 5.97 -41.78 12.06
C GLY A 291 5.66 -41.47 13.52
N PRO A 292 5.08 -40.31 13.81
CA PRO A 292 4.77 -39.85 15.15
C PRO A 292 3.62 -40.64 15.77
N GLN A 293 3.59 -40.69 17.09
CA GLN A 293 2.49 -41.30 17.85
C GLN A 293 1.16 -40.60 17.55
N GLN A 294 0.10 -41.38 17.46
CA GLN A 294 -1.26 -40.85 17.34
C GLN A 294 -1.88 -40.66 18.73
N TYR A 295 -2.45 -39.50 18.95
CA TYR A 295 -3.17 -39.14 20.17
C TYR A 295 -4.65 -39.07 19.89
N SER A 296 -5.45 -39.54 20.86
CA SER A 296 -6.90 -39.43 20.82
C SER A 296 -7.43 -39.15 22.22
N VAL A 297 -8.63 -38.60 22.31
CA VAL A 297 -9.36 -38.40 23.56
C VAL A 297 -10.62 -39.22 23.55
N VAL A 298 -10.95 -39.85 24.71
CA VAL A 298 -12.19 -40.59 24.88
C VAL A 298 -13.33 -39.58 25.06
N LEU A 299 -14.38 -39.72 24.26
CA LEU A 299 -15.64 -39.00 24.41
C LEU A 299 -16.76 -39.96 24.84
N ALA A 300 -17.95 -39.47 25.09
CA ALA A 300 -19.06 -40.29 25.58
C ALA A 300 -19.45 -41.43 24.63
N ASP A 301 -19.35 -41.22 23.33
CA ASP A 301 -19.84 -42.08 22.25
C ASP A 301 -18.73 -42.62 21.30
N GLY A 302 -17.46 -42.27 21.56
CA GLY A 302 -16.35 -42.72 20.75
C GLY A 302 -15.03 -42.06 21.12
N VAL A 303 -14.09 -42.09 20.20
CA VAL A 303 -12.78 -41.45 20.34
C VAL A 303 -12.57 -40.37 19.27
N GLN A 304 -11.95 -39.27 19.64
CA GLN A 304 -11.58 -38.22 18.71
C GLN A 304 -10.05 -38.10 18.62
N THR A 305 -9.50 -38.12 17.40
CA THR A 305 -8.08 -37.83 17.20
C THR A 305 -7.79 -36.39 17.57
N VAL A 306 -6.70 -36.17 18.32
CA VAL A 306 -6.25 -34.84 18.77
C VAL A 306 -4.78 -34.64 18.41
N THR A 307 -4.37 -33.35 18.36
CA THR A 307 -2.96 -33.03 18.19
C THR A 307 -2.14 -33.34 19.44
N PRO A 308 -0.83 -33.54 19.35
CA PRO A 308 0.04 -33.71 20.51
C PRO A 308 -0.10 -32.56 21.53
N VAL A 309 -0.29 -31.35 21.03
CA VAL A 309 -0.51 -30.14 21.87
C VAL A 309 -1.77 -30.26 22.69
N VAL A 310 -2.88 -30.63 22.06
CA VAL A 310 -4.18 -30.81 22.79
C VAL A 310 -4.08 -31.95 23.77
N ALA A 311 -3.47 -33.08 23.40
CA ALA A 311 -3.25 -34.19 24.29
C ALA A 311 -2.48 -33.77 25.57
N GLN A 312 -1.39 -33.03 25.39
CA GLN A 312 -0.59 -32.51 26.51
C GLN A 312 -1.34 -31.47 27.36
N ILE A 313 -2.14 -30.58 26.74
CA ILE A 313 -2.98 -29.62 27.48
C ILE A 313 -3.95 -30.35 28.38
N LEU A 314 -4.66 -31.38 27.89
CA LEU A 314 -5.60 -32.18 28.64
C LEU A 314 -4.91 -32.92 29.79
N GLN A 315 -3.73 -33.48 29.57
CA GLN A 315 -2.94 -34.14 30.61
C GLN A 315 -2.47 -33.17 31.71
N ASN A 316 -1.89 -32.02 31.30
CA ASN A 316 -1.37 -31.03 32.23
C ASN A 316 -2.47 -30.37 33.08
N ALA A 317 -3.69 -30.31 32.57
CA ALA A 317 -4.84 -29.74 33.26
C ALA A 317 -5.38 -30.63 34.37
N GLY A 318 -4.91 -31.88 34.45
CA GLY A 318 -5.38 -32.77 35.50
C GLY A 318 -6.85 -33.13 35.37
N THR A 319 -7.27 -33.62 34.21
CA THR A 319 -8.67 -34.02 34.00
C THR A 319 -9.12 -35.12 34.98
N PRO A 320 -10.40 -35.20 35.31
CA PRO A 320 -10.93 -36.29 36.18
C PRO A 320 -10.65 -37.70 35.64
N ALA A 321 -10.26 -37.81 34.36
CA ALA A 321 -9.90 -39.07 33.70
C ALA A 321 -8.48 -39.59 34.01
N GLY A 322 -7.66 -38.82 34.75
CA GLY A 322 -6.26 -39.14 35.06
C GLY A 322 -5.25 -38.39 34.22
N ASN A 323 -4.02 -38.37 34.73
CA ASN A 323 -2.93 -37.54 34.11
C ASN A 323 -2.00 -38.36 33.18
N ALA A 324 -2.08 -39.70 33.21
CA ALA A 324 -1.23 -40.54 32.36
C ALA A 324 -2.00 -40.99 31.12
N PRO A 325 -1.35 -40.94 29.92
CA PRO A 325 -1.98 -41.42 28.69
C PRO A 325 -2.14 -42.95 28.74
N VAL A 326 -3.27 -43.43 28.25
CA VAL A 326 -3.54 -44.87 28.13
C VAL A 326 -2.94 -45.35 26.80
N VAL A 327 -2.03 -46.32 26.88
CA VAL A 327 -1.45 -46.95 25.68
C VAL A 327 -2.43 -47.93 25.06
N VAL A 328 -2.83 -47.74 23.84
CA VAL A 328 -3.80 -48.56 23.09
C VAL A 328 -3.18 -49.09 21.82
N ALA A 329 -3.29 -50.38 21.57
CA ALA A 329 -2.80 -51.00 20.31
C ALA A 329 -3.60 -50.47 19.09
N PRO A 330 -2.97 -50.30 17.91
CA PRO A 330 -3.66 -49.85 16.72
C PRO A 330 -4.89 -50.68 16.35
N SER A 331 -4.81 -51.98 16.54
CA SER A 331 -5.91 -52.92 16.26
C SER A 331 -7.12 -52.74 17.17
N SER A 332 -6.88 -52.25 18.39
CA SER A 332 -7.96 -51.91 19.34
C SER A 332 -8.60 -50.57 19.03
N LEU A 333 -7.78 -49.57 18.70
CA LEU A 333 -8.27 -48.23 18.27
C LEU A 333 -9.14 -48.35 17.03
N ALA A 334 -8.76 -49.19 16.05
CA ALA A 334 -9.49 -49.39 14.79
C ALA A 334 -10.92 -49.95 14.99
N LYS A 335 -11.22 -50.51 16.16
CA LYS A 335 -12.56 -51.05 16.51
C LYS A 335 -13.44 -50.04 17.23
N MET A 336 -12.88 -48.91 17.65
CA MET A 336 -13.61 -47.89 18.42
C MET A 336 -14.35 -46.96 17.46
N PRO A 337 -15.54 -46.45 17.83
CA PRO A 337 -16.21 -45.40 17.09
C PRO A 337 -15.35 -44.13 17.03
N VAL A 338 -15.22 -43.54 15.84
CA VAL A 338 -14.51 -42.25 15.67
C VAL A 338 -15.56 -41.15 15.59
N VAL A 339 -15.40 -40.13 16.41
CA VAL A 339 -16.33 -39.01 16.54
C VAL A 339 -15.56 -37.69 16.48
N ASN A 340 -16.27 -36.58 16.24
CA ASN A 340 -15.73 -35.21 16.19
C ASN A 340 -16.60 -34.32 17.11
N GLY A 341 -16.51 -34.53 18.41
CA GLY A 341 -17.33 -33.83 19.42
C GLY A 341 -16.68 -32.55 19.96
N LEU A 342 -15.37 -32.37 19.78
CA LEU A 342 -14.63 -31.18 20.21
C LEU A 342 -14.19 -30.34 19.00
N ASP A 343 -14.45 -29.05 19.08
CA ASP A 343 -13.82 -28.12 18.13
C ASP A 343 -12.39 -27.81 18.59
N LEU A 344 -11.43 -28.36 17.85
CA LEU A 344 -10.01 -28.23 18.13
C LEU A 344 -9.28 -27.38 17.04
N SER A 345 -10.02 -26.75 16.18
CA SER A 345 -9.49 -25.95 15.05
C SER A 345 -8.59 -24.79 15.48
N ALA A 346 -8.77 -24.29 16.70
CA ALA A 346 -7.95 -23.24 17.27
C ALA A 346 -6.52 -23.68 17.63
N TYR A 347 -6.31 -24.98 17.89
CA TYR A 347 -5.03 -25.45 18.41
C TYR A 347 -4.07 -25.83 17.30
N PRO A 348 -2.75 -25.51 17.46
CA PRO A 348 -1.73 -25.89 16.49
C PRO A 348 -1.48 -27.40 16.54
N ASN A 349 -0.89 -27.92 15.45
CA ASN A 349 -0.51 -29.33 15.36
C ASN A 349 0.73 -29.67 16.21
N GLY A 350 1.55 -28.68 16.54
CA GLY A 350 2.77 -28.79 17.34
C GLY A 350 3.05 -27.51 18.11
N PRO A 351 4.12 -27.47 18.91
CA PRO A 351 4.53 -26.28 19.62
C PRO A 351 4.72 -25.09 18.67
N LEU A 352 4.41 -23.89 19.13
CA LEU A 352 4.58 -22.65 18.39
C LEU A 352 6.06 -22.24 18.35
N SER A 353 6.49 -21.71 17.22
CA SER A 353 7.76 -21.03 17.06
C SER A 353 7.52 -19.53 17.26
N VAL A 354 7.74 -19.07 18.49
CA VAL A 354 7.54 -17.66 18.84
C VAL A 354 8.70 -16.83 18.30
N ARG A 355 8.40 -15.82 17.50
CA ARG A 355 9.38 -14.86 17.01
C ARG A 355 9.82 -13.94 18.14
N ASP A 356 11.14 -13.81 18.32
CA ASP A 356 11.69 -12.88 19.31
C ASP A 356 11.38 -11.44 18.89
N ILE A 357 10.68 -10.73 19.74
CA ILE A 357 10.24 -9.36 19.49
C ILE A 357 11.39 -8.35 19.60
N ARG A 358 12.54 -8.73 20.16
CA ARG A 358 13.73 -7.88 20.19
C ARG A 358 14.35 -7.77 18.80
N ASP A 359 14.36 -8.88 18.07
CA ASP A 359 14.85 -8.94 16.68
C ASP A 359 13.78 -8.53 15.67
N ASN A 360 12.49 -8.66 16.05
CA ASN A 360 11.35 -8.38 15.18
C ASN A 360 10.36 -7.41 15.86
N PRO A 361 10.77 -6.14 16.08
CA PRO A 361 9.93 -5.15 16.74
C PRO A 361 8.74 -4.66 15.92
N ALA A 362 8.68 -4.98 14.64
CA ALA A 362 7.56 -4.65 13.78
C ALA A 362 6.62 -5.86 13.59
N THR A 363 5.33 -5.63 13.75
CA THR A 363 4.26 -6.60 13.47
C THR A 363 3.20 -5.93 12.64
N CYS A 364 2.89 -6.50 11.48
CA CYS A 364 1.93 -5.95 10.53
C CYS A 364 0.82 -6.97 10.24
N TRP A 365 -0.43 -6.53 10.34
CA TRP A 365 -1.54 -7.21 9.70
C TRP A 365 -1.54 -6.84 8.22
N TRP A 366 -1.59 -7.82 7.32
CA TRP A 366 -1.60 -7.65 5.88
C TRP A 366 -2.88 -8.19 5.29
N TRP A 367 -3.57 -7.36 4.52
CA TRP A 367 -4.77 -7.68 3.78
C TRP A 367 -4.52 -7.45 2.30
N GLU A 368 -4.87 -8.42 1.46
CA GLU A 368 -4.73 -8.30 0.02
C GLU A 368 -5.97 -8.86 -0.68
N LYS A 369 -6.46 -8.16 -1.68
CA LYS A 369 -7.55 -8.62 -2.55
C LYS A 369 -7.20 -8.35 -4.00
N THR A 370 -7.11 -9.43 -4.78
CA THR A 370 -6.88 -9.36 -6.22
C THR A 370 -8.22 -9.16 -6.94
N GLY A 371 -8.22 -8.39 -8.03
CA GLY A 371 -9.42 -8.16 -8.82
C GLY A 371 -10.07 -9.47 -9.30
N GLY A 372 -11.38 -9.60 -9.09
CA GLY A 372 -12.16 -10.79 -9.43
C GLY A 372 -12.19 -11.88 -8.35
N GLU A 373 -11.37 -11.81 -7.30
CA GLU A 373 -11.45 -12.76 -6.18
C GLU A 373 -12.62 -12.43 -5.24
N ALA A 374 -13.34 -13.46 -4.83
CA ALA A 374 -14.46 -13.31 -3.88
C ALA A 374 -13.97 -13.01 -2.45
N ARG A 375 -12.80 -13.50 -2.08
CA ARG A 375 -12.24 -13.39 -0.73
C ARG A 375 -10.91 -12.67 -0.75
N ALA A 376 -10.69 -11.83 0.26
CA ALA A 376 -9.38 -11.28 0.54
C ALA A 376 -8.49 -12.31 1.24
N ARG A 377 -7.18 -12.15 1.11
CA ARG A 377 -6.16 -12.87 1.88
C ARG A 377 -5.75 -12.01 3.07
N THR A 378 -5.65 -12.60 4.24
CA THR A 378 -5.15 -11.91 5.43
C THR A 378 -4.02 -12.71 6.06
N GLU A 379 -2.92 -12.04 6.33
CA GLU A 379 -1.72 -12.62 6.93
C GLU A 379 -1.13 -11.67 7.97
N VAL A 380 -0.12 -12.14 8.68
CA VAL A 380 0.66 -11.31 9.59
C VAL A 380 2.13 -11.41 9.22
N ILE A 381 2.78 -10.27 9.17
CA ILE A 381 4.21 -10.15 8.90
C ILE A 381 4.90 -9.70 10.19
N SER A 382 6.02 -10.31 10.52
CA SER A 382 6.90 -9.89 11.60
C SER A 382 8.32 -9.64 11.06
N GLY A 383 8.99 -8.60 11.56
CA GLY A 383 10.31 -8.25 11.09
C GLY A 383 10.98 -7.13 11.86
N PRO A 384 12.24 -6.79 11.50
CA PRO A 384 13.02 -5.76 12.19
C PRO A 384 12.50 -4.34 11.95
N THR A 385 11.80 -4.12 10.85
CA THR A 385 11.22 -2.82 10.45
C THR A 385 9.86 -3.03 9.82
N ILE A 386 9.18 -1.96 9.46
CA ILE A 386 8.01 -2.04 8.57
C ILE A 386 8.44 -2.58 7.19
N PRO A 387 7.61 -3.39 6.50
CA PRO A 387 7.97 -4.04 5.24
C PRO A 387 7.86 -3.09 4.04
N VAL A 388 8.65 -2.03 4.07
CA VAL A 388 8.84 -1.02 3.01
C VAL A 388 10.26 -1.13 2.49
N LYS A 389 10.46 -0.99 1.18
CA LYS A 389 11.79 -1.00 0.57
C LYS A 389 12.67 0.07 1.19
N ALA A 390 13.95 -0.25 1.40
CA ALA A 390 14.91 0.69 1.97
C ALA A 390 14.99 2.02 1.17
N SER A 391 14.82 1.96 -0.16
CA SER A 391 14.78 3.15 -1.04
C SER A 391 13.55 4.03 -0.87
N ASP A 392 12.50 3.54 -0.18
CA ASP A 392 11.23 4.22 -0.04
C ASP A 392 10.94 4.64 1.41
N THR A 393 11.89 4.38 2.32
CA THR A 393 11.73 4.71 3.76
C THR A 393 11.53 6.20 3.99
N ASP A 394 12.18 7.05 3.22
CA ASP A 394 12.07 8.53 3.28
C ASP A 394 10.72 9.04 2.75
N LYS A 395 9.95 8.19 2.05
CA LYS A 395 8.61 8.51 1.56
C LYS A 395 7.50 8.20 2.57
N VAL A 396 7.86 7.65 3.73
CA VAL A 396 6.92 7.44 4.83
C VAL A 396 6.58 8.80 5.44
N VAL A 397 5.31 9.20 5.34
CA VAL A 397 4.82 10.49 5.80
C VAL A 397 4.35 10.38 7.24
N SER A 398 4.83 11.26 8.12
CA SER A 398 4.32 11.39 9.49
C SER A 398 3.04 12.26 9.49
N LEU A 399 2.00 11.80 10.16
CA LEU A 399 0.74 12.53 10.27
C LEU A 399 0.81 13.52 11.43
N VAL A 400 0.34 14.74 11.18
CA VAL A 400 0.43 15.86 12.13
C VAL A 400 -0.49 15.70 13.34
N LYS A 401 -1.66 15.08 13.14
CA LYS A 401 -2.68 14.90 14.20
C LYS A 401 -2.53 13.64 15.02
N SER A 402 -1.45 12.86 14.78
CA SER A 402 -1.17 11.67 15.58
C SER A 402 -0.89 12.08 17.03
N ASP A 403 -1.63 11.48 17.96
CA ASP A 403 -1.48 11.67 19.39
C ASP A 403 -0.73 10.51 20.08
N GLY A 404 -0.24 9.54 19.30
CA GLY A 404 0.42 8.33 19.81
C GLY A 404 -0.51 7.39 20.57
N SER A 405 -1.84 7.63 20.54
CA SER A 405 -2.83 6.81 21.24
C SER A 405 -3.04 5.43 20.62
N GLY A 406 -2.51 5.22 19.40
CA GLY A 406 -2.73 4.01 18.61
C GLY A 406 -4.16 3.87 18.07
N ARG A 407 -4.94 4.94 18.08
CA ARG A 407 -6.30 5.01 17.51
C ARG A 407 -6.30 5.46 16.06
N GLU A 408 -5.32 6.28 15.68
CA GLU A 408 -5.05 6.79 14.35
C GLU A 408 -3.65 6.36 13.93
N ALA A 409 -3.34 6.47 12.65
CA ALA A 409 -1.99 6.21 12.17
C ALA A 409 -1.05 7.36 12.57
N ASP A 410 0.16 7.02 13.01
CA ASP A 410 1.24 7.99 13.22
C ASP A 410 1.93 8.29 11.90
N ARG A 411 2.01 7.28 11.04
CA ARG A 411 2.69 7.35 9.74
C ARG A 411 1.88 6.66 8.67
N VAL A 412 2.06 7.11 7.44
CA VAL A 412 1.47 6.49 6.25
C VAL A 412 2.52 6.31 5.17
N PHE A 413 2.38 5.26 4.39
CA PHE A 413 3.16 5.04 3.18
C PHE A 413 2.23 4.57 2.07
N PHE A 414 2.27 5.28 0.95
CA PHE A 414 1.58 4.89 -0.27
C PHE A 414 2.62 4.46 -1.30
N GLY A 415 2.60 3.19 -1.66
CA GLY A 415 3.48 2.61 -2.66
C GLY A 415 3.24 3.19 -4.06
N PRO A 416 4.11 2.89 -5.03
CA PRO A 416 3.99 3.44 -6.38
C PRO A 416 2.71 3.01 -7.12
N GLU A 417 2.10 1.91 -6.70
CA GLU A 417 0.87 1.36 -7.27
C GLU A 417 -0.30 1.44 -6.28
N TYR A 418 -0.33 2.48 -5.42
CA TYR A 418 -1.41 2.62 -4.45
C TYR A 418 -2.74 2.96 -5.14
N ALA A 419 -3.84 2.58 -4.50
CA ALA A 419 -5.17 2.91 -4.95
C ALA A 419 -5.66 4.18 -4.26
N ASN A 420 -5.97 5.21 -5.02
CA ASN A 420 -6.52 6.47 -4.46
C ASN A 420 -8.04 6.60 -4.62
N TRP A 421 -8.66 5.80 -5.48
CA TRP A 421 -10.09 5.67 -5.61
C TRP A 421 -10.57 4.35 -5.00
N ILE A 422 -11.26 4.43 -3.87
CA ILE A 422 -11.46 3.35 -2.92
C ILE A 422 -12.95 3.12 -2.64
N GLU A 423 -13.32 1.85 -2.50
CA GLU A 423 -14.57 1.38 -1.91
C GLU A 423 -14.26 0.64 -0.61
N ALA A 424 -14.85 1.10 0.50
CA ALA A 424 -14.61 0.47 1.80
C ALA A 424 -15.27 -0.90 1.87
N THR A 425 -14.55 -1.89 2.43
CA THR A 425 -15.05 -3.24 2.70
C THR A 425 -14.93 -3.56 4.17
N GLY A 426 -15.68 -4.57 4.63
CA GLY A 426 -15.50 -5.10 5.97
C GLY A 426 -14.15 -5.80 6.15
N ASN A 427 -13.81 -6.09 7.40
CA ASN A 427 -12.53 -6.72 7.77
C ASN A 427 -12.48 -8.21 7.49
N ASP A 428 -13.64 -8.88 7.48
CA ASP A 428 -13.68 -10.32 7.20
C ASP A 428 -13.22 -10.57 5.77
N PRO A 429 -12.30 -11.50 5.54
CA PRO A 429 -11.85 -11.86 4.20
C PRO A 429 -12.98 -12.21 3.22
N GLY A 430 -14.09 -12.73 3.74
CA GLY A 430 -15.30 -13.07 2.96
C GLY A 430 -16.32 -11.94 2.83
N SER A 431 -16.01 -10.73 3.31
CA SER A 431 -16.94 -9.61 3.25
C SER A 431 -17.24 -9.24 1.81
N SER A 432 -18.52 -9.33 1.43
CA SER A 432 -19.05 -8.83 0.17
C SER A 432 -19.64 -7.42 0.30
N THR A 433 -19.67 -6.88 1.50
CA THR A 433 -20.33 -5.61 1.80
C THR A 433 -19.43 -4.47 1.34
N THR A 434 -19.91 -3.68 0.42
CA THR A 434 -19.33 -2.41 0.01
C THR A 434 -20.10 -1.32 0.76
N GLU A 435 -19.39 -0.45 1.48
CA GLU A 435 -20.03 0.51 2.38
C GLU A 435 -20.02 1.92 1.81
N SER A 436 -18.86 2.49 1.57
CA SER A 436 -18.70 3.89 1.21
C SER A 436 -17.54 4.12 0.26
N LEU A 437 -17.59 5.23 -0.46
CA LEU A 437 -16.60 5.62 -1.47
C LEU A 437 -15.66 6.68 -0.90
N TRP A 438 -14.38 6.53 -1.20
CA TRP A 438 -13.32 7.36 -0.63
C TRP A 438 -12.30 7.76 -1.70
N TRP A 439 -11.86 8.99 -1.59
CA TRP A 439 -10.68 9.50 -2.29
C TRP A 439 -9.52 9.64 -1.31
N LEU A 440 -8.34 9.16 -1.68
CA LEU A 440 -7.14 9.25 -0.86
C LEU A 440 -6.12 10.18 -1.50
N THR A 441 -5.44 10.94 -0.66
CA THR A 441 -4.28 11.74 -1.08
C THR A 441 -2.98 11.08 -0.64
N SER A 442 -1.90 11.34 -1.35
CA SER A 442 -0.56 10.84 -1.01
C SER A 442 -0.05 11.31 0.36
N SER A 443 -0.67 12.34 0.94
CA SER A 443 -0.38 12.84 2.29
C SER A 443 -1.07 12.06 3.42
N GLY A 444 -1.87 11.03 3.11
CA GLY A 444 -2.54 10.21 4.10
C GLY A 444 -3.92 10.72 4.53
N ALA A 445 -4.52 11.65 3.80
CA ALA A 445 -5.88 12.09 4.06
C ALA A 445 -6.89 11.29 3.23
N ARG A 446 -8.03 10.95 3.85
CA ARG A 446 -9.18 10.31 3.22
C ARG A 446 -10.37 11.25 3.13
N PHE A 447 -11.02 11.29 1.99
CA PHE A 447 -12.18 12.14 1.71
C PHE A 447 -13.35 11.25 1.31
N GLY A 448 -14.46 11.35 2.03
CA GLY A 448 -15.71 10.69 1.62
C GLY A 448 -16.19 11.28 0.30
N VAL A 449 -16.60 10.43 -0.64
CA VAL A 449 -17.18 10.85 -1.92
C VAL A 449 -18.66 10.54 -1.91
N GLU A 450 -19.49 11.53 -2.24
CA GLU A 450 -20.93 11.35 -2.36
C GLU A 450 -21.24 10.22 -3.35
N ASN A 451 -22.02 9.21 -2.91
CA ASN A 451 -22.34 8.05 -3.73
C ASN A 451 -23.46 8.39 -4.73
N SER A 452 -23.28 9.46 -5.50
CA SER A 452 -24.15 9.81 -6.62
C SER A 452 -23.39 9.67 -7.94
N ARG A 453 -24.11 9.32 -9.02
CA ARG A 453 -23.51 9.22 -10.35
C ARG A 453 -22.92 10.56 -10.79
N ASP A 454 -23.61 11.65 -10.46
CA ASP A 454 -23.25 12.99 -10.89
C ASP A 454 -21.98 13.48 -10.18
N ALA A 455 -21.85 13.26 -8.85
CA ALA A 455 -20.65 13.62 -8.10
C ALA A 455 -19.42 12.84 -8.60
N ARG A 456 -19.57 11.53 -8.83
CA ARG A 456 -18.49 10.70 -9.38
C ARG A 456 -18.07 11.15 -10.78
N ALA A 457 -19.03 11.42 -11.66
CA ALA A 457 -18.78 11.92 -13.01
C ALA A 457 -18.09 13.30 -12.97
N ALA A 458 -18.55 14.21 -12.11
CA ALA A 458 -17.97 15.54 -11.93
C ALA A 458 -16.50 15.48 -11.48
N LEU A 459 -16.16 14.57 -10.57
CA LEU A 459 -14.79 14.37 -10.10
C LEU A 459 -13.91 13.58 -11.08
N GLY A 460 -14.49 12.97 -12.12
CA GLY A 460 -13.78 12.10 -13.06
C GLY A 460 -13.54 10.69 -12.54
N LEU A 461 -14.28 10.26 -11.50
CA LEU A 461 -14.18 8.95 -10.86
C LEU A 461 -15.10 7.94 -11.57
N THR A 462 -14.80 7.65 -12.83
CA THR A 462 -15.60 6.75 -13.67
C THR A 462 -15.11 5.31 -13.65
N ALA A 463 -13.85 5.08 -13.23
CA ALA A 463 -13.30 3.75 -13.03
C ALA A 463 -13.94 3.06 -11.82
N GLN A 464 -13.89 1.73 -11.79
CA GLN A 464 -14.31 0.98 -10.62
C GLN A 464 -13.35 1.25 -9.45
N PRO A 465 -13.85 1.56 -8.23
CA PRO A 465 -13.00 1.76 -7.07
C PRO A 465 -12.32 0.46 -6.65
N SER A 466 -11.12 0.56 -6.11
CA SER A 466 -10.42 -0.57 -5.51
C SER A 466 -10.95 -0.85 -4.11
N PRO A 467 -11.12 -2.11 -3.71
CA PRO A 467 -11.58 -2.44 -2.36
C PRO A 467 -10.50 -2.14 -1.33
N ALA A 468 -10.86 -1.63 -0.15
CA ALA A 468 -9.96 -1.48 0.98
C ALA A 468 -10.65 -1.77 2.32
N PRO A 469 -9.96 -2.40 3.28
CA PRO A 469 -10.55 -2.73 4.57
C PRO A 469 -10.76 -1.48 5.41
N TRP A 470 -11.97 -1.31 5.95
CA TRP A 470 -12.31 -0.13 6.76
C TRP A 470 -11.39 0.07 7.96
N VAL A 471 -10.87 -1.02 8.55
CA VAL A 471 -9.93 -0.94 9.68
C VAL A 471 -8.64 -0.19 9.34
N ALA A 472 -8.15 -0.28 8.11
CA ALA A 472 -6.99 0.49 7.66
C ALA A 472 -7.40 1.92 7.26
N LEU A 473 -8.50 2.06 6.49
CA LEU A 473 -8.97 3.37 6.05
C LEU A 473 -9.31 4.32 7.21
N ARG A 474 -9.96 3.81 8.26
CA ARG A 474 -10.35 4.65 9.40
C ARG A 474 -9.18 5.29 10.15
N LEU A 475 -7.98 4.72 10.01
CA LEU A 475 -6.76 5.21 10.65
C LEU A 475 -6.15 6.42 9.93
N LEU A 476 -6.54 6.66 8.67
CA LEU A 476 -6.08 7.80 7.89
C LEU A 476 -6.74 9.09 8.35
N ALA A 477 -6.04 10.22 8.15
CA ALA A 477 -6.55 11.54 8.53
C ALA A 477 -7.89 11.85 7.84
N PRO A 478 -8.97 12.16 8.58
CA PRO A 478 -10.26 12.44 7.97
C PRO A 478 -10.29 13.83 7.32
N GLY A 479 -10.64 13.89 6.05
CA GLY A 479 -10.99 15.10 5.32
C GLY A 479 -12.50 15.30 5.21
N PRO A 480 -12.95 16.44 4.68
CA PRO A 480 -14.36 16.72 4.42
C PRO A 480 -14.96 15.80 3.36
N THR A 481 -16.28 15.67 3.36
CA THR A 481 -17.00 14.93 2.31
C THR A 481 -17.00 15.75 1.01
N LEU A 482 -16.75 15.08 -0.10
CA LEU A 482 -16.81 15.66 -1.43
C LEU A 482 -18.23 15.53 -1.98
N SER A 483 -19.07 16.52 -1.70
CA SER A 483 -20.44 16.59 -2.20
C SER A 483 -20.70 17.88 -2.96
N ARG A 484 -21.68 17.85 -3.88
CA ARG A 484 -22.06 19.07 -4.59
C ARG A 484 -22.67 20.10 -3.65
N ALA A 485 -23.42 19.68 -2.64
CA ALA A 485 -24.03 20.56 -1.65
C ALA A 485 -22.96 21.33 -0.88
N ASP A 486 -21.93 20.65 -0.39
CA ASP A 486 -20.83 21.28 0.36
C ASP A 486 -19.98 22.19 -0.55
N ALA A 487 -19.80 21.80 -1.82
CA ALA A 487 -19.05 22.63 -2.80
C ALA A 487 -19.73 23.97 -3.12
N LEU A 488 -21.05 24.06 -3.00
CA LEU A 488 -21.84 25.27 -3.25
C LEU A 488 -21.88 26.23 -2.04
N VAL A 489 -21.30 25.83 -0.92
CA VAL A 489 -21.23 26.70 0.28
C VAL A 489 -20.35 27.93 -0.02
N ARG A 490 -20.88 29.09 0.36
CA ARG A 490 -20.20 30.40 0.23
C ARG A 490 -19.50 30.76 1.53
N HIS A 491 -18.32 31.34 1.40
CA HIS A 491 -17.49 31.72 2.53
C HIS A 491 -17.08 33.19 2.42
N ASP A 492 -17.19 33.93 3.50
CA ASP A 492 -16.58 35.26 3.63
C ASP A 492 -15.14 35.10 4.17
N THR A 493 -14.94 34.14 5.08
CA THR A 493 -13.65 33.76 5.65
C THR A 493 -13.59 32.23 5.82
N LEU A 494 -12.39 31.66 5.85
CA LEU A 494 -12.21 30.24 6.15
C LEU A 494 -12.05 30.01 7.66
N PRO A 495 -12.57 28.90 8.21
CA PRO A 495 -12.33 28.54 9.60
C PRO A 495 -10.82 28.34 9.83
N THR A 496 -10.32 28.88 10.93
CA THR A 496 -8.94 28.66 11.38
C THR A 496 -8.80 27.22 11.86
N ASP A 497 -7.67 26.56 11.53
CA ASP A 497 -7.37 25.24 12.09
C ASP A 497 -7.25 25.36 13.62
N MET A 498 -8.02 24.56 14.35
CA MET A 498 -8.07 24.58 15.82
C MET A 498 -6.83 23.90 16.46
N SER A 499 -6.07 23.16 15.68
CA SER A 499 -4.89 22.40 16.17
C SER A 499 -3.78 22.44 15.12
N PRO A 500 -3.25 23.63 14.79
CA PRO A 500 -2.16 23.74 13.82
C PRO A 500 -0.88 23.14 14.43
N ALA A 501 -0.09 22.42 13.61
CA ALA A 501 1.26 22.05 13.99
C ALA A 501 2.27 22.90 13.22
N GLU A 502 3.31 23.31 13.91
CA GLU A 502 4.37 24.14 13.33
C GLU A 502 5.37 23.28 12.56
N LEU A 503 5.73 23.72 11.36
CA LEU A 503 6.78 23.08 10.57
C LEU A 503 8.15 23.42 11.18
N VAL A 504 8.85 22.40 11.66
CA VAL A 504 10.25 22.58 12.12
C VAL A 504 11.14 22.65 10.89
N VAL A 505 11.65 23.83 10.57
CA VAL A 505 12.63 24.03 9.51
C VAL A 505 14.03 23.71 10.05
N PRO A 506 14.75 22.71 9.51
CA PRO A 506 16.13 22.47 9.91
C PRO A 506 16.99 23.70 9.61
N LYS A 507 17.83 24.07 10.56
CA LYS A 507 18.79 25.19 10.42
C LYS A 507 19.97 24.80 9.55
#